data_7b14ce7e5950bd1745865ca0173e3d8c
#
_entry.id   7b14ce7e5950bd1745865ca0173e3d8c
#
_cell.length_a   1.000
_cell.length_b   1.000
_cell.length_c   1.000
_cell.angle_alpha   90.00
_cell.angle_beta   90.00
_cell.angle_gamma   90.00
#
_symmetry.space_group_name_H-M   'P 1'
#
loop_
_entity.id
_entity.type
_entity.pdbx_description
1 polymer ?
#
loop_
_entity_poly.entity_id
_entity_poly.type
_entity_poly.pdbx_seq_one_letter_code
_entity_poly.pdbx_strand_id
1 'polypeptide(L)'
;MNFSARIRQVGKVSVVEVTGKLTSFESGALRNSITRLLKEGRRQILLNLSGLTYLDSSGIGDLVHTYMSVIKGGGEMKVVGLTDKVEEILKITQLYQVFQEFQDEDSALMSFPGNGNKHKAPMLEIVRPNKN
;
A
#
# COMPACT_ATOMS: atom_id res chain seq x y z
N MET A 1 -15.99 3.08 -14.29
CA MET A 1 -15.20 3.98 -13.48
C MET A 1 -13.72 3.77 -13.72
N ASN A 2 -13.03 4.82 -14.02
CA ASN A 2 -11.62 4.71 -14.38
C ASN A 2 -10.72 4.61 -13.15
N PHE A 3 -9.55 4.07 -13.40
CA PHE A 3 -8.52 3.98 -12.38
C PHE A 3 -7.92 5.35 -12.09
N SER A 4 -7.64 5.61 -10.83
CA SER A 4 -6.94 6.82 -10.44
C SER A 4 -6.06 6.52 -9.23
N ALA A 5 -4.90 7.13 -9.19
CA ALA A 5 -4.00 7.00 -8.06
C ALA A 5 -3.55 8.39 -7.65
N ARG A 6 -3.84 8.76 -6.40
CA ARG A 6 -3.43 10.05 -5.86
C ARG A 6 -2.36 9.80 -4.81
N ILE A 7 -1.33 10.62 -4.84
CA ILE A 7 -0.20 10.44 -3.95
C ILE A 7 -0.11 11.61 -2.99
N ARG A 8 0.05 11.30 -1.69
CA ARG A 8 0.28 12.32 -0.69
C ARG A 8 1.41 11.85 0.21
N GLN A 9 2.23 12.77 0.67
CA GLN A 9 3.36 12.45 1.52
C GLN A 9 3.00 12.69 2.98
N VAL A 10 3.27 11.72 3.83
CA VAL A 10 3.07 11.86 5.26
C VAL A 10 4.36 11.40 5.92
N GLY A 11 5.19 12.35 6.34
CA GLY A 11 6.52 12.03 6.81
C GLY A 11 7.32 11.39 5.72
N LYS A 12 7.86 10.22 5.97
CA LYS A 12 8.64 9.50 4.98
C LYS A 12 7.80 8.54 4.16
N VAL A 13 6.49 8.48 4.43
CA VAL A 13 5.63 7.53 3.75
C VAL A 13 4.89 8.20 2.60
N SER A 14 4.88 7.55 1.46
CA SER A 14 4.07 7.97 0.33
C SER A 14 2.76 7.19 0.40
N VAL A 15 1.66 7.90 0.61
CA VAL A 15 0.35 7.28 0.65
C VAL A 15 -0.23 7.37 -0.74
N VAL A 16 -0.56 6.23 -1.31
CA VAL A 16 -1.10 6.14 -2.67
C VAL A 16 -2.55 5.71 -2.56
N GLU A 17 -3.46 6.64 -2.84
CA GLU A 17 -4.89 6.38 -2.76
C GLU A 17 -5.37 5.92 -4.12
N VAL A 18 -5.82 4.69 -4.20
CA VAL A 18 -6.25 4.07 -5.45
C VAL A 18 -7.76 4.03 -5.49
N THR A 19 -8.34 4.51 -6.59
CA THR A 19 -9.79 4.48 -6.77
C THR A 19 -10.13 3.89 -8.11
N GLY A 20 -11.35 3.36 -8.20
CA GLY A 20 -11.87 2.83 -9.46
C GLY A 20 -11.60 1.36 -9.61
N LYS A 21 -11.36 0.95 -10.84
CA LYS A 21 -11.13 -0.46 -11.17
C LYS A 21 -9.72 -0.62 -11.73
N LEU A 22 -9.07 -1.70 -11.32
CA LEU A 22 -7.74 -2.00 -11.82
C LEU A 22 -7.84 -3.24 -12.69
N THR A 23 -7.90 -3.03 -14.00
CA THR A 23 -8.15 -4.08 -14.96
C THR A 23 -7.12 -4.03 -16.07
N SER A 24 -7.33 -4.84 -17.11
CA SER A 24 -6.39 -4.88 -18.23
C SER A 24 -6.29 -3.54 -18.95
N PHE A 25 -7.32 -2.69 -18.86
CA PHE A 25 -7.25 -1.37 -19.49
C PHE A 25 -6.22 -0.48 -18.82
N GLU A 26 -6.00 -0.71 -17.53
CA GLU A 26 -5.03 0.09 -16.78
C GLU A 26 -3.79 -0.72 -16.41
N SER A 27 -3.48 -1.70 -17.25
CA SER A 27 -2.38 -2.61 -16.96
C SER A 27 -1.08 -1.84 -16.74
N GLY A 28 -0.47 -2.10 -15.58
CA GLY A 28 0.78 -1.45 -15.21
C GLY A 28 0.65 -0.04 -14.67
N ALA A 29 -0.56 0.51 -14.62
CA ALA A 29 -0.73 1.89 -14.16
C ALA A 29 -0.27 2.08 -12.71
N LEU A 30 -0.64 1.15 -11.84
CA LEU A 30 -0.25 1.24 -10.45
C LEU A 30 1.27 1.09 -10.31
N ARG A 31 1.83 0.07 -10.97
CA ARG A 31 3.26 -0.15 -10.88
C ARG A 31 4.04 1.04 -11.40
N ASN A 32 3.57 1.66 -12.49
CA ASN A 32 4.26 2.81 -13.04
C ASN A 32 4.30 3.98 -12.05
N SER A 33 3.18 4.21 -11.36
CA SER A 33 3.12 5.27 -10.34
C SER A 33 4.12 5.02 -9.23
N ILE A 34 4.16 3.78 -8.75
CA ILE A 34 5.04 3.41 -7.65
C ILE A 34 6.50 3.44 -8.09
N THR A 35 6.79 2.97 -9.30
CA THR A 35 8.16 2.98 -9.81
C THR A 35 8.71 4.40 -9.84
N ARG A 36 7.86 5.36 -10.18
CA ARG A 36 8.29 6.76 -10.17
C ARG A 36 8.70 7.20 -8.77
N LEU A 37 7.90 6.81 -7.76
CA LEU A 37 8.24 7.14 -6.38
C LEU A 37 9.58 6.52 -5.98
N LEU A 38 9.81 5.27 -6.36
CA LEU A 38 11.05 4.61 -6.03
C LEU A 38 12.24 5.31 -6.66
N LYS A 39 12.07 5.78 -7.89
CA LYS A 39 13.13 6.52 -8.56
C LYS A 39 13.45 7.84 -7.87
N GLU A 40 12.48 8.40 -7.17
CA GLU A 40 12.68 9.61 -6.40
C GLU A 40 13.22 9.34 -5.00
N GLY A 41 13.54 8.10 -4.70
CA GLY A 41 14.06 7.74 -3.40
C GLY A 41 13.00 7.47 -2.34
N ARG A 42 11.73 7.40 -2.74
CA ARG A 42 10.63 7.15 -1.83
C ARG A 42 10.44 5.66 -1.68
N ARG A 43 10.78 5.13 -0.53
CA ARG A 43 10.78 3.68 -0.34
C ARG A 43 9.72 3.14 0.63
N GLN A 44 9.00 4.02 1.31
CA GLN A 44 7.94 3.59 2.22
C GLN A 44 6.62 3.91 1.57
N ILE A 45 5.89 2.87 1.19
CA ILE A 45 4.66 3.00 0.41
C ILE A 45 3.48 2.44 1.20
N LEU A 46 2.44 3.24 1.32
CA LEU A 46 1.19 2.78 1.91
C LEU A 46 0.11 2.88 0.85
N LEU A 47 -0.44 1.74 0.45
CA LEU A 47 -1.55 1.73 -0.50
C LEU A 47 -2.86 1.81 0.26
N ASN A 48 -3.64 2.83 -0.05
CA ASN A 48 -4.99 2.92 0.46
C ASN A 48 -5.92 2.46 -0.65
N LEU A 49 -6.50 1.30 -0.46
CA LEU A 49 -7.33 0.66 -1.48
C LEU A 49 -8.83 0.80 -1.20
N SER A 50 -9.21 1.70 -0.30
CA SER A 50 -10.62 1.83 0.05
C SER A 50 -11.49 2.28 -1.11
N GLY A 51 -10.90 2.91 -2.10
CA GLY A 51 -11.64 3.32 -3.29
C GLY A 51 -11.53 2.34 -4.44
N LEU A 52 -10.82 1.25 -4.28
CA LEU A 52 -10.67 0.24 -5.33
C LEU A 52 -11.88 -0.68 -5.27
N THR A 53 -12.69 -0.68 -6.33
CA THR A 53 -13.94 -1.42 -6.31
C THR A 53 -13.84 -2.78 -6.98
N TYR A 54 -12.83 -2.98 -7.81
CA TYR A 54 -12.69 -4.25 -8.51
C TYR A 54 -11.29 -4.38 -9.12
N LEU A 55 -10.81 -5.61 -9.23
CA LEU A 55 -9.62 -5.87 -10.02
C LEU A 55 -9.79 -7.24 -10.68
N ASP A 56 -9.28 -7.36 -11.91
CA ASP A 56 -9.28 -8.64 -12.61
C ASP A 56 -7.89 -9.25 -12.50
N SER A 57 -7.62 -10.31 -13.26
CA SER A 57 -6.33 -10.99 -13.16
C SER A 57 -5.18 -10.08 -13.54
N SER A 58 -5.39 -9.16 -14.49
CA SER A 58 -4.34 -8.19 -14.84
C SER A 58 -4.10 -7.22 -13.71
N GLY A 59 -5.17 -6.82 -13.01
CA GLY A 59 -5.04 -5.93 -11.86
C GLY A 59 -4.33 -6.61 -10.71
N ILE A 60 -4.64 -7.88 -10.48
CA ILE A 60 -3.95 -8.65 -9.46
C ILE A 60 -2.46 -8.71 -9.79
N GLY A 61 -2.14 -8.97 -11.06
CA GLY A 61 -0.75 -9.01 -11.50
C GLY A 61 -0.05 -7.69 -11.29
N ASP A 62 -0.74 -6.58 -11.59
CA ASP A 62 -0.19 -5.24 -11.39
C ASP A 62 0.11 -5.01 -9.91
N LEU A 63 -0.81 -5.43 -9.04
CA LEU A 63 -0.61 -5.27 -7.61
C LEU A 63 0.57 -6.08 -7.10
N VAL A 64 0.70 -7.32 -7.54
CA VAL A 64 1.80 -8.18 -7.14
C VAL A 64 3.13 -7.64 -7.68
N HIS A 65 3.17 -7.22 -8.94
CA HIS A 65 4.39 -6.67 -9.51
C HIS A 65 4.80 -5.38 -8.80
N THR A 66 3.81 -4.59 -8.39
CA THR A 66 4.09 -3.38 -7.62
C THR A 66 4.80 -3.74 -6.32
N TYR A 67 4.24 -4.70 -5.61
CA TYR A 67 4.82 -5.14 -4.35
C TYR A 67 6.25 -5.62 -4.56
N MET A 68 6.47 -6.44 -5.57
CA MET A 68 7.81 -6.96 -5.83
C MET A 68 8.79 -5.87 -6.20
N SER A 69 8.33 -4.88 -6.96
CA SER A 69 9.19 -3.75 -7.31
C SER A 69 9.64 -2.97 -6.08
N VAL A 70 8.72 -2.77 -5.14
CA VAL A 70 9.07 -2.06 -3.92
C VAL A 70 10.10 -2.84 -3.12
N ILE A 71 9.85 -4.15 -2.95
CA ILE A 71 10.78 -4.98 -2.19
C ILE A 71 12.15 -5.02 -2.84
N LYS A 72 12.21 -5.18 -4.17
CA LYS A 72 13.49 -5.21 -4.88
C LYS A 72 14.22 -3.88 -4.76
N GLY A 73 13.47 -2.80 -4.64
CA GLY A 73 14.07 -1.48 -4.47
C GLY A 73 14.48 -1.16 -3.06
N GLY A 74 14.36 -2.13 -2.15
CA GLY A 74 14.75 -1.92 -0.76
C GLY A 74 13.69 -1.23 0.07
N GLY A 75 12.44 -1.22 -0.39
CA GLY A 75 11.38 -0.52 0.31
C GLY A 75 10.39 -1.44 1.00
N GLU A 76 9.36 -0.84 1.55
CA GLU A 76 8.27 -1.54 2.20
C GLU A 76 6.95 -1.07 1.63
N MET A 77 6.01 -1.98 1.48
CA MET A 77 4.68 -1.63 1.02
C MET A 77 3.66 -2.28 1.94
N LYS A 78 2.77 -1.45 2.45
CA LYS A 78 1.69 -1.90 3.32
C LYS A 78 0.37 -1.45 2.73
N VAL A 79 -0.72 -2.05 3.20
CA VAL A 79 -2.02 -1.84 2.61
C VAL A 79 -3.05 -1.50 3.67
N VAL A 80 -3.95 -0.59 3.36
CA VAL A 80 -5.05 -0.26 4.23
C VAL A 80 -6.31 -0.09 3.41
N GLY A 81 -7.44 -0.40 4.02
CA GLY A 81 -8.72 -0.10 3.40
C GLY A 81 -9.19 -1.08 2.34
N LEU A 82 -8.85 -2.35 2.48
CA LEU A 82 -9.37 -3.33 1.54
C LEU A 82 -10.89 -3.38 1.63
N THR A 83 -11.55 -3.25 0.48
CA THR A 83 -12.99 -3.47 0.44
C THR A 83 -13.25 -4.96 0.55
N ASP A 84 -14.47 -5.33 0.95
CA ASP A 84 -14.82 -6.73 1.07
C ASP A 84 -14.57 -7.49 -0.22
N LYS A 85 -14.90 -6.86 -1.33
CA LYS A 85 -14.72 -7.47 -2.65
C LYS A 85 -13.25 -7.76 -2.95
N VAL A 86 -12.40 -6.77 -2.72
CA VAL A 86 -10.99 -6.92 -3.01
C VAL A 86 -10.35 -7.91 -2.04
N GLU A 87 -10.74 -7.85 -0.78
CA GLU A 87 -10.23 -8.79 0.20
C GLU A 87 -10.59 -10.22 -0.20
N GLU A 88 -11.82 -10.43 -0.63
CA GLU A 88 -12.26 -11.76 -1.06
C GLU A 88 -11.43 -12.26 -2.24
N ILE A 89 -11.19 -11.40 -3.22
CA ILE A 89 -10.39 -11.76 -4.38
C ILE A 89 -8.98 -12.15 -3.96
N LEU A 90 -8.40 -11.40 -3.05
CA LEU A 90 -7.04 -11.69 -2.60
C LEU A 90 -6.99 -13.00 -1.81
N LYS A 91 -8.02 -13.30 -1.04
CA LYS A 91 -8.06 -14.55 -0.28
C LYS A 91 -8.23 -15.75 -1.20
N ILE A 92 -9.11 -15.64 -2.19
CA ILE A 92 -9.34 -16.73 -3.13
C ILE A 92 -8.07 -17.04 -3.92
N THR A 93 -7.32 -16.03 -4.28
CA THR A 93 -6.08 -16.24 -5.03
C THR A 93 -4.90 -16.52 -4.12
N GLN A 94 -5.13 -16.59 -2.82
CA GLN A 94 -4.10 -16.87 -1.82
C GLN A 94 -3.02 -15.79 -1.77
N LEU A 95 -3.35 -14.58 -2.18
CA LEU A 95 -2.42 -13.47 -2.15
C LEU A 95 -2.62 -12.56 -0.95
N TYR A 96 -3.69 -12.80 -0.19
CA TYR A 96 -3.99 -11.95 0.95
C TYR A 96 -2.82 -11.88 1.94
N GLN A 97 -2.14 -12.99 2.13
CA GLN A 97 -1.05 -13.06 3.10
C GLN A 97 0.20 -12.34 2.65
N VAL A 98 0.30 -12.04 1.36
CA VAL A 98 1.46 -11.34 0.82
C VAL A 98 1.47 -9.89 1.29
N PHE A 99 0.27 -9.32 1.44
CA PHE A 99 0.16 -7.90 1.75
C PHE A 99 -0.13 -7.69 3.22
N GLN A 100 0.64 -6.81 3.85
CA GLN A 100 0.45 -6.49 5.25
C GLN A 100 -0.67 -5.47 5.36
N GLU A 101 -1.82 -5.91 5.82
CA GLU A 101 -3.00 -5.04 5.92
C GLU A 101 -3.15 -4.46 7.31
N PHE A 102 -3.57 -3.19 7.38
CA PHE A 102 -3.83 -2.49 8.62
C PHE A 102 -5.28 -2.04 8.67
N GLN A 103 -5.79 -1.90 9.89
CA GLN A 103 -7.17 -1.50 10.11
C GLN A 103 -7.45 -0.08 9.63
N ASP A 104 -6.51 0.82 9.88
CA ASP A 104 -6.71 2.21 9.52
C ASP A 104 -5.37 2.82 9.12
N GLU A 105 -5.47 4.00 8.53
CA GLU A 105 -4.29 4.66 8.00
C GLU A 105 -3.31 5.07 9.08
N ASP A 106 -3.81 5.55 10.22
CA ASP A 106 -2.91 5.97 11.29
C ASP A 106 -2.05 4.82 11.80
N SER A 107 -2.66 3.67 12.03
CA SER A 107 -1.92 2.49 12.47
C SER A 107 -0.86 2.09 11.45
N ALA A 108 -1.24 2.14 10.18
CA ALA A 108 -0.32 1.78 9.11
C ALA A 108 0.85 2.75 9.06
N LEU A 109 0.57 4.04 9.13
CA LEU A 109 1.63 5.05 9.07
C LEU A 109 2.60 4.89 10.21
N MET A 110 2.11 4.62 11.40
CA MET A 110 2.97 4.49 12.57
C MET A 110 3.81 3.23 12.52
N SER A 111 3.43 2.25 11.73
CA SER A 111 4.19 1.00 11.65
C SER A 111 5.45 1.14 10.80
N PHE A 112 5.57 2.20 10.00
CA PHE A 112 6.77 2.40 9.20
C PHE A 112 7.89 2.99 10.06
N PRO A 113 9.13 2.53 9.87
CA PRO A 113 10.24 3.06 10.64
C PRO A 113 10.38 4.57 10.49
N GLY A 114 10.53 5.23 11.62
CA GLY A 114 10.77 6.67 11.64
C GLY A 114 9.53 7.52 11.51
N ASN A 115 8.39 6.94 11.13
CA ASN A 115 7.22 7.77 10.91
C ASN A 115 6.36 7.90 12.17
N GLY A 116 6.31 6.86 12.98
CA GLY A 116 5.55 6.92 14.21
C GLY A 116 6.05 8.00 15.15
N ASN A 117 7.34 8.22 15.16
CA ASN A 117 7.94 9.20 16.03
C ASN A 117 7.51 10.62 15.70
N LYS A 118 7.05 10.84 14.50
CA LYS A 118 6.62 12.17 14.11
C LYS A 118 5.28 12.55 14.66
N HIS A 119 4.48 11.56 15.01
CA HIS A 119 3.11 11.79 15.43
C HIS A 119 2.90 11.61 16.90
N LYS A 120 3.83 11.00 17.58
CA LYS A 120 3.64 10.61 18.95
C LYS A 120 4.72 11.09 19.84
N ALA A 121 4.39 11.14 21.10
CA ALA A 121 5.41 11.35 22.09
C ALA A 121 6.33 10.14 22.07
N PRO A 122 7.59 10.35 22.32
CA PRO A 122 8.54 9.25 22.24
C PRO A 122 8.22 8.09 23.12
N MET A 123 7.47 8.29 24.17
CA MET A 123 7.21 7.21 25.07
C MET A 123 6.45 6.07 24.44
N LEU A 124 5.86 6.31 23.34
CA LEU A 124 5.09 5.27 22.75
C LEU A 124 5.88 4.13 22.22
N GLU A 125 7.03 4.39 21.73
CA GLU A 125 7.79 3.32 21.17
C GLU A 125 8.29 2.39 22.20
N ILE A 126 8.22 2.76 23.43
CA ILE A 126 8.61 1.88 24.44
C ILE A 126 7.69 0.74 24.55
N VAL A 127 6.58 1.05 24.21
CA VAL A 127 5.60 0.04 24.33
C VAL A 127 5.75 -0.97 23.29
N ARG A 128 6.09 -0.95 23.14
CA ARG A 128 5.86 -1.71 22.28
C ARG A 128 6.15 -2.67 21.83
N PRO A 129 6.26 -2.65 22.02
CA PRO A 129 6.52 -3.40 21.49
C PRO A 129 6.29 -4.08 20.61
N ASN A 130 6.23 -4.18 20.62
CA ASN A 130 6.03 -4.77 19.90
C ASN A 130 5.93 -5.26 19.20
N LYS A 131 5.85 -5.19 19.46
CA LYS A 131 5.80 -5.50 18.88
C LYS A 131 5.66 -5.96 18.30
N ASN A 132 5.64 -6.00 18.38
CA ASN A 132 5.52 -6.41 17.75
C ASN A 132 5.41 -6.68 17.34
#